data_399145b9de5c966700b25300377bb101
#
_entry.id   399145b9de5c966700b25300377bb101
#
_cell.length_a   1.000
_cell.length_b   1.000
_cell.length_c   1.000
_cell.angle_alpha   90.00
_cell.angle_beta   90.00
_cell.angle_gamma   90.00
#
_symmetry.space_group_name_H-M   'P 1'
#
loop_
_entity.id
_entity.type
_entity.pdbx_description
1 polymer ?
#
loop_
_entity_poly.entity_id
_entity_poly.type
_entity_poly.pdbx_seq_one_letter_code
_entity_poly.pdbx_strand_id
1 'polypeptide(L)'
;MTSCFVYRFNRLDYTGETHNFGIGLPSRDKNGDRYGYIGNLLGDLSLRPGRDEIMRSDAHMRECLAIRRSSPLFRLRTAAEVERRVTFYNVGPAQEPGVIAMMVRDAPPGHPEQVCDRFQKVLVCVNVTGHAVTIKDEQLGLDIYGCALETHPLQGMVCADEYLAAATCVGGAPTVPPHSVVVFVERR
;
A
#
# COMPACT_ATOMS: atom_id res chain seq x y z
N MET A 1 28.95 18.77 9.95
CA MET A 1 27.92 18.04 10.71
C MET A 1 26.58 18.48 10.17
N THR A 2 26.07 17.78 9.17
CA THR A 2 24.79 18.11 8.53
C THR A 2 23.68 17.61 9.45
N SER A 3 23.01 18.55 10.05
CA SER A 3 21.99 18.36 11.07
C SER A 3 20.87 17.44 10.61
N CYS A 4 20.68 16.34 11.30
CA CYS A 4 19.56 15.40 11.24
C CYS A 4 18.23 16.02 11.74
N PHE A 5 18.06 17.34 11.64
CA PHE A 5 16.97 18.11 12.26
C PHE A 5 15.69 18.21 11.40
N VAL A 6 15.72 17.75 10.15
CA VAL A 6 14.63 18.00 9.19
C VAL A 6 13.38 17.17 9.45
N TYR A 7 13.45 16.09 10.24
CA TYR A 7 12.35 15.17 10.47
C TYR A 7 11.67 15.29 11.84
N ARG A 8 11.88 16.38 12.57
CA ARG A 8 11.37 16.54 13.94
C ARG A 8 10.08 17.35 14.06
N PHE A 9 9.56 17.82 12.96
CA PHE A 9 8.29 18.51 12.92
C PHE A 9 7.17 17.47 12.83
N ASN A 10 6.06 17.63 13.51
CA ASN A 10 4.92 16.72 13.56
C ASN A 10 5.28 15.27 13.98
N ARG A 11 5.90 15.18 15.10
CA ARG A 11 6.32 13.91 15.67
C ARG A 11 5.16 13.22 16.36
N LEU A 12 4.82 11.99 15.93
CA LEU A 12 3.96 11.11 16.71
C LEU A 12 4.72 10.61 17.94
N ASP A 13 4.03 10.53 19.05
CA ASP A 13 4.48 9.81 20.22
C ASP A 13 3.58 8.60 20.50
N TYR A 14 3.94 7.84 21.54
CA TYR A 14 3.20 6.62 21.90
C TYR A 14 1.84 6.90 22.57
N THR A 15 1.51 8.14 22.87
CA THR A 15 0.20 8.49 23.43
C THR A 15 -0.88 8.63 22.37
N GLY A 16 -0.50 8.75 21.10
CA GLY A 16 -1.41 8.98 19.98
C GLY A 16 -1.97 10.41 19.97
N GLU A 17 -1.27 11.35 20.59
CA GLU A 17 -1.68 12.76 20.62
C GLU A 17 -0.92 13.58 19.56
N THR A 18 -1.55 14.65 19.09
CA THR A 18 -0.95 15.57 18.13
C THR A 18 -0.16 16.64 18.88
N HIS A 19 1.09 16.38 19.20
CA HIS A 19 1.89 17.31 19.99
C HIS A 19 2.55 18.41 19.19
N ASN A 20 2.95 18.16 17.97
CA ASN A 20 3.85 19.03 17.23
C ASN A 20 3.23 19.66 15.97
N PHE A 21 1.92 19.54 15.78
CA PHE A 21 1.27 20.17 14.63
C PHE A 21 1.32 21.70 14.75
N GLY A 22 1.84 22.36 13.72
CA GLY A 22 1.90 23.81 13.66
C GLY A 22 3.00 24.47 14.53
N ILE A 23 3.91 23.71 15.12
CA ILE A 23 4.97 24.30 15.99
C ILE A 23 6.05 25.05 15.23
N GLY A 24 6.14 24.90 13.92
CA GLY A 24 7.13 25.62 13.13
C GLY A 24 7.24 25.17 11.70
N LEU A 25 7.93 25.97 10.94
CA LEU A 25 8.25 25.72 9.54
C LEU A 25 9.52 24.87 9.43
N PRO A 26 9.63 24.04 8.35
CA PRO A 26 10.86 23.32 8.08
C PRO A 26 12.01 24.28 7.77
N SER A 27 13.23 23.76 7.71
CA SER A 27 14.44 24.54 7.47
C SER A 27 14.33 25.43 6.21
N ARG A 28 14.68 26.71 6.37
CA ARG A 28 14.52 27.74 5.33
C ARG A 28 15.42 27.52 4.12
N ASP A 29 16.60 26.97 4.33
CA ASP A 29 17.57 26.67 3.28
C ASP A 29 17.03 25.72 2.19
N LYS A 30 16.06 24.88 2.57
CA LYS A 30 15.45 23.90 1.66
C LYS A 30 14.00 24.19 1.29
N ASN A 31 13.31 25.01 2.06
CA ASN A 31 11.86 25.18 1.93
C ASN A 31 11.42 26.65 1.98
N GLY A 32 12.34 27.60 1.97
CA GLY A 32 12.03 29.01 2.16
C GLY A 32 11.09 29.61 1.11
N ASP A 33 11.18 29.13 -0.11
CA ASP A 33 10.30 29.46 -1.23
C ASP A 33 8.84 29.00 -1.03
N ARG A 34 8.63 28.00 -0.18
CA ARG A 34 7.32 27.41 0.14
C ARG A 34 6.74 27.84 1.47
N TYR A 35 7.43 28.74 2.19
CA TYR A 35 7.02 29.14 3.55
C TYR A 35 5.61 29.72 3.60
N GLY A 36 5.20 30.52 2.62
CA GLY A 36 3.84 31.05 2.57
C GLY A 36 2.79 29.94 2.48
N TYR A 37 3.01 29.00 1.59
CA TYR A 37 2.11 27.85 1.42
C TYR A 37 2.07 26.94 2.67
N ILE A 38 3.24 26.57 3.17
CA ILE A 38 3.35 25.70 4.37
C ILE A 38 2.77 26.41 5.60
N GLY A 39 3.03 27.71 5.77
CA GLY A 39 2.50 28.50 6.87
C GLY A 39 0.97 28.54 6.87
N ASN A 40 0.36 28.70 5.72
CA ASN A 40 -1.10 28.64 5.57
C ASN A 40 -1.67 27.27 5.98
N LEU A 41 -1.05 26.17 5.53
CA LEU A 41 -1.46 24.83 5.92
C LEU A 41 -1.32 24.58 7.43
N LEU A 42 -0.22 25.02 8.03
CA LEU A 42 0.00 24.87 9.49
C LEU A 42 -0.90 25.77 10.32
N GLY A 43 -1.40 26.87 9.76
CA GLY A 43 -2.38 27.76 10.40
C GLY A 43 -3.82 27.24 10.33
N ASP A 44 -4.09 26.28 9.46
CA ASP A 44 -5.42 25.69 9.31
C ASP A 44 -5.63 24.54 10.30
N LEU A 45 -6.35 24.83 11.38
CA LEU A 45 -6.60 23.85 12.43
C LEU A 45 -7.49 22.68 11.97
N SER A 46 -8.23 22.83 10.86
CA SER A 46 -9.04 21.75 10.31
C SER A 46 -8.17 20.60 9.75
N LEU A 47 -6.91 20.89 9.43
CA LEU A 47 -5.95 19.90 8.95
C LEU A 47 -5.21 19.19 10.09
N ARG A 48 -5.43 19.62 11.35
CA ARG A 48 -4.80 18.98 12.51
C ARG A 48 -5.44 17.60 12.75
N PRO A 49 -4.68 16.50 12.67
CA PRO A 49 -5.24 15.19 12.94
C PRO A 49 -5.60 15.05 14.42
N GLY A 50 -6.74 14.46 14.69
CA GLY A 50 -7.15 14.06 16.03
C GLY A 50 -6.55 12.70 16.41
N ARG A 51 -6.90 12.23 17.62
CA ARG A 51 -6.45 10.94 18.12
C ARG A 51 -6.90 9.78 17.22
N ASP A 52 -8.12 9.84 16.71
CA ASP A 52 -8.70 8.74 15.92
C ASP A 52 -7.96 8.57 14.59
N GLU A 53 -7.63 9.65 13.89
CA GLU A 53 -6.84 9.61 12.66
C GLU A 53 -5.42 9.08 12.92
N ILE A 54 -4.80 9.49 14.04
CA ILE A 54 -3.46 9.03 14.43
C ILE A 54 -3.49 7.52 14.72
N MET A 55 -4.44 7.07 15.54
CA MET A 55 -4.57 5.66 15.92
C MET A 55 -4.94 4.79 14.71
N ARG A 56 -5.77 5.29 13.81
CA ARG A 56 -6.10 4.61 12.55
C ARG A 56 -4.85 4.42 11.68
N SER A 57 -4.02 5.45 11.55
CA SER A 57 -2.78 5.37 10.78
C SER A 57 -1.79 4.37 11.39
N ASP A 58 -1.67 4.34 12.73
CA ASP A 58 -0.84 3.37 13.44
C ASP A 58 -1.36 1.93 13.23
N ALA A 59 -2.67 1.73 13.39
CA ALA A 59 -3.31 0.43 13.17
C ALA A 59 -3.10 -0.07 11.73
N HIS A 60 -3.27 0.81 10.74
CA HIS A 60 -3.02 0.48 9.33
C HIS A 60 -1.56 0.08 9.08
N MET A 61 -0.60 0.82 9.65
CA MET A 61 0.82 0.47 9.51
C MET A 61 1.13 -0.89 10.15
N ARG A 62 0.58 -1.18 11.33
CA ARG A 62 0.75 -2.48 12.00
C ARG A 62 0.18 -3.62 11.16
N GLU A 63 -0.97 -3.41 10.53
CA GLU A 63 -1.57 -4.39 9.63
C GLU A 63 -0.69 -4.64 8.40
N CYS A 64 -0.20 -3.59 7.75
CA CYS A 64 0.75 -3.72 6.63
C CYS A 64 2.01 -4.52 7.04
N LEU A 65 2.55 -4.28 8.24
CA LEU A 65 3.69 -5.02 8.77
C LEU A 65 3.35 -6.49 9.04
N ALA A 66 2.15 -6.78 9.54
CA ALA A 66 1.68 -8.15 9.77
C ALA A 66 1.52 -8.91 8.45
N ILE A 67 0.90 -8.29 7.43
CA ILE A 67 0.79 -8.83 6.08
C ILE A 67 2.18 -9.09 5.50
N ARG A 68 3.08 -8.12 5.58
CA ARG A 68 4.46 -8.27 5.10
C ARG A 68 5.20 -9.43 5.77
N ARG A 69 4.95 -9.70 7.06
CA ARG A 69 5.56 -10.81 7.79
C ARG A 69 4.93 -12.17 7.47
N SER A 70 3.72 -12.20 6.96
CA SER A 70 2.93 -13.43 6.75
C SER A 70 3.53 -14.38 5.72
N SER A 71 4.33 -13.86 4.79
CA SER A 71 4.92 -14.66 3.72
C SER A 71 6.31 -14.17 3.28
N PRO A 72 7.22 -15.08 2.92
CA PRO A 72 8.48 -14.74 2.25
C PRO A 72 8.29 -14.02 0.91
N LEU A 73 7.15 -14.20 0.22
CA LEU A 73 6.85 -13.55 -1.06
C LEU A 73 6.85 -12.02 -0.96
N PHE A 74 6.53 -11.46 0.21
CA PHE A 74 6.64 -10.01 0.46
C PHE A 74 8.07 -9.55 0.82
N ARG A 75 9.04 -10.46 0.88
CA ARG A 75 10.40 -10.20 1.37
C ARG A 75 11.46 -10.96 0.57
N LEU A 76 11.32 -10.96 -0.75
CA LEU A 76 12.30 -11.54 -1.65
C LEU A 76 13.69 -10.92 -1.40
N ARG A 77 14.73 -11.73 -1.40
CA ARG A 77 16.06 -11.33 -0.89
C ARG A 77 17.04 -10.92 -1.97
N THR A 78 16.84 -11.36 -3.20
CA THR A 78 17.78 -11.13 -4.31
C THR A 78 17.08 -10.52 -5.50
N ALA A 79 17.80 -9.77 -6.34
CA ALA A 79 17.30 -9.25 -7.60
C ALA A 79 16.76 -10.38 -8.49
N ALA A 80 17.48 -11.49 -8.57
CA ALA A 80 17.07 -12.65 -9.35
C ALA A 80 15.73 -13.24 -8.90
N GLU A 81 15.43 -13.25 -7.58
CA GLU A 81 14.13 -13.66 -7.07
C GLU A 81 13.03 -12.66 -7.45
N VAL A 82 13.32 -11.37 -7.38
CA VAL A 82 12.37 -10.32 -7.77
C VAL A 82 12.06 -10.42 -9.27
N GLU A 83 13.07 -10.49 -10.12
CA GLU A 83 12.92 -10.58 -11.57
C GLU A 83 12.12 -11.81 -12.01
N ARG A 84 12.29 -12.94 -11.33
CA ARG A 84 11.56 -14.18 -11.65
C ARG A 84 10.12 -14.21 -11.17
N ARG A 85 9.83 -13.62 -10.02
CA ARG A 85 8.57 -13.82 -9.28
C ARG A 85 7.60 -12.66 -9.38
N VAL A 86 8.10 -11.44 -9.64
CA VAL A 86 7.28 -10.23 -9.66
C VAL A 86 6.90 -9.87 -11.09
N THR A 87 5.61 -9.64 -11.29
CA THR A 87 5.05 -9.13 -12.55
C THR A 87 4.18 -7.92 -12.25
N PHE A 88 4.32 -6.86 -13.03
CA PHE A 88 3.43 -5.71 -12.99
C PHE A 88 2.45 -5.77 -14.16
N TYR A 89 1.22 -5.41 -13.87
CA TYR A 89 0.12 -5.26 -14.82
C TYR A 89 -0.39 -3.83 -14.82
N ASN A 90 -1.34 -3.52 -15.69
CA ASN A 90 -1.80 -2.15 -15.88
C ASN A 90 -0.63 -1.22 -16.23
N VAL A 91 0.15 -1.61 -17.24
CA VAL A 91 1.34 -0.91 -17.69
C VAL A 91 1.21 -0.45 -19.15
N GLY A 92 2.04 0.52 -19.55
CA GLY A 92 2.07 1.03 -20.93
C GLY A 92 1.08 2.17 -21.20
N PRO A 93 0.87 2.54 -22.47
CA PRO A 93 0.09 3.72 -22.84
C PRO A 93 -1.41 3.64 -22.50
N ALA A 94 -1.94 2.42 -22.34
CA ALA A 94 -3.36 2.17 -22.02
C ALA A 94 -3.59 1.93 -20.52
N GLN A 95 -2.58 2.16 -19.68
CA GLN A 95 -2.72 1.97 -18.25
C GLN A 95 -3.78 2.91 -17.64
N GLU A 96 -4.52 2.40 -16.66
CA GLU A 96 -5.39 3.23 -15.82
C GLU A 96 -4.54 4.05 -14.86
N PRO A 97 -4.53 5.39 -14.97
CA PRO A 97 -3.70 6.24 -14.12
C PRO A 97 -4.07 6.13 -12.63
N GLY A 98 -3.05 6.16 -11.76
CA GLY A 98 -3.26 6.08 -10.32
C GLY A 98 -3.56 4.67 -9.80
N VAL A 99 -3.38 3.64 -10.65
CA VAL A 99 -3.60 2.24 -10.26
C VAL A 99 -2.34 1.41 -10.52
N ILE A 100 -1.95 0.59 -9.55
CA ILE A 100 -0.86 -0.37 -9.65
C ILE A 100 -1.41 -1.77 -9.38
N ALA A 101 -1.07 -2.73 -10.22
CA ALA A 101 -1.29 -4.15 -9.98
C ALA A 101 0.05 -4.88 -10.05
N MET A 102 0.43 -5.52 -8.95
CA MET A 102 1.69 -6.26 -8.83
C MET A 102 1.40 -7.67 -8.32
N MET A 103 1.82 -8.67 -9.07
CA MET A 103 1.72 -10.07 -8.65
C MET A 103 3.09 -10.60 -8.28
N VAL A 104 3.12 -11.39 -7.21
CA VAL A 104 4.27 -12.22 -6.82
C VAL A 104 3.84 -13.68 -6.84
N ARG A 105 4.52 -14.50 -7.65
CA ARG A 105 4.28 -15.94 -7.75
C ARG A 105 5.31 -16.73 -6.98
N ASP A 106 4.87 -17.76 -6.25
CA ASP A 106 5.79 -18.62 -5.51
C ASP A 106 6.57 -19.56 -6.43
N ALA A 107 5.91 -20.18 -7.39
CA ALA A 107 6.56 -21.03 -8.40
C ALA A 107 6.16 -20.54 -9.81
N PRO A 108 6.86 -19.53 -10.36
CA PRO A 108 6.55 -19.05 -11.70
C PRO A 108 6.92 -20.07 -12.77
N PRO A 109 6.35 -19.98 -13.98
CA PRO A 109 6.68 -20.89 -15.09
C PRO A 109 8.19 -20.97 -15.32
N GLY A 110 8.70 -22.20 -15.45
CA GLY A 110 10.13 -22.47 -15.63
C GLY A 110 10.98 -22.42 -14.33
N HIS A 111 10.38 -22.09 -13.20
CA HIS A 111 11.04 -21.97 -11.89
C HIS A 111 10.18 -22.61 -10.81
N PRO A 112 10.18 -23.95 -10.68
CA PRO A 112 9.28 -24.66 -9.77
C PRO A 112 9.67 -24.58 -8.29
N GLU A 113 10.78 -23.92 -7.96
CA GLU A 113 11.27 -23.76 -6.59
C GLU A 113 10.30 -22.91 -5.76
N GLN A 114 9.81 -23.49 -4.69
CA GLN A 114 8.90 -22.86 -3.76
C GLN A 114 9.67 -22.22 -2.61
N VAL A 115 9.23 -21.02 -2.20
CA VAL A 115 9.76 -20.30 -1.05
C VAL A 115 8.67 -20.02 -0.01
N CYS A 116 7.42 -20.33 -0.34
CA CYS A 116 6.26 -20.10 0.51
C CYS A 116 5.40 -21.37 0.63
N ASP A 117 5.07 -21.73 1.86
CA ASP A 117 4.20 -22.87 2.19
C ASP A 117 2.70 -22.52 2.22
N ARG A 118 2.36 -21.23 2.27
CA ARG A 118 0.99 -20.73 2.50
C ARG A 118 0.30 -20.23 1.24
N PHE A 119 1.03 -19.50 0.39
CA PHE A 119 0.46 -18.82 -0.76
C PHE A 119 1.16 -19.23 -2.05
N GLN A 120 0.39 -19.48 -3.09
CA GLN A 120 0.89 -19.72 -4.44
C GLN A 120 1.11 -18.39 -5.17
N LYS A 121 0.17 -17.44 -4.96
CA LYS A 121 0.21 -16.10 -5.55
C LYS A 121 -0.20 -15.06 -4.53
N VAL A 122 0.37 -13.89 -4.68
CA VAL A 122 -0.02 -12.67 -4.01
C VAL A 122 -0.21 -11.59 -5.06
N LEU A 123 -1.40 -11.01 -5.13
CA LEU A 123 -1.70 -9.88 -6.00
C LEU A 123 -1.95 -8.65 -5.15
N VAL A 124 -1.07 -7.66 -5.25
CA VAL A 124 -1.20 -6.37 -4.57
C VAL A 124 -1.74 -5.36 -5.57
N CYS A 125 -2.90 -4.80 -5.26
CA CYS A 125 -3.53 -3.75 -6.05
C CYS A 125 -3.56 -2.45 -5.23
N VAL A 126 -3.08 -1.36 -5.82
CA VAL A 126 -3.10 -0.02 -5.22
C VAL A 126 -3.97 0.88 -6.10
N ASN A 127 -4.91 1.57 -5.49
CA ASN A 127 -5.74 2.58 -6.13
C ASN A 127 -5.64 3.90 -5.36
N VAL A 128 -5.01 4.91 -5.94
CA VAL A 128 -4.90 6.25 -5.33
C VAL A 128 -5.96 7.22 -5.89
N THR A 129 -6.87 6.73 -6.72
CA THR A 129 -7.96 7.56 -7.27
C THR A 129 -9.11 7.71 -6.28
N GLY A 130 -9.95 8.71 -6.48
CA GLY A 130 -11.15 8.97 -5.65
C GLY A 130 -12.36 8.09 -5.99
N HIS A 131 -12.22 7.05 -6.83
CA HIS A 131 -13.30 6.14 -7.22
C HIS A 131 -12.83 4.70 -7.27
N ALA A 132 -13.73 3.75 -7.19
CA ALA A 132 -13.41 2.34 -7.34
C ALA A 132 -12.99 2.04 -8.78
N VAL A 133 -11.95 1.23 -8.96
CA VAL A 133 -11.42 0.85 -10.27
C VAL A 133 -11.43 -0.67 -10.41
N THR A 134 -12.00 -1.15 -11.51
CA THR A 134 -11.85 -2.54 -11.95
C THR A 134 -10.70 -2.61 -12.94
N ILE A 135 -9.65 -3.34 -12.58
CA ILE A 135 -8.44 -3.47 -13.39
C ILE A 135 -8.73 -4.42 -14.55
N LYS A 136 -8.78 -3.86 -15.75
CA LYS A 136 -9.01 -4.61 -17.00
C LYS A 136 -7.69 -4.75 -17.75
N ASP A 137 -6.92 -5.74 -17.37
CA ASP A 137 -5.65 -6.10 -18.00
C ASP A 137 -5.77 -7.53 -18.49
N GLU A 138 -5.62 -7.74 -19.80
CA GLU A 138 -5.82 -9.05 -20.44
C GLU A 138 -4.85 -10.10 -19.89
N GLN A 139 -3.58 -9.74 -19.72
CA GLN A 139 -2.57 -10.65 -19.20
C GLN A 139 -2.83 -10.99 -17.72
N LEU A 140 -3.24 -10.01 -16.92
CA LEU A 140 -3.66 -10.27 -15.53
C LEU A 140 -4.84 -11.24 -15.53
N GLY A 141 -5.85 -11.00 -16.36
CA GLY A 141 -7.03 -11.85 -16.47
C GLY A 141 -6.66 -13.30 -16.78
N LEU A 142 -5.75 -13.52 -17.73
CA LEU A 142 -5.23 -14.87 -18.06
C LEU A 142 -4.46 -15.50 -16.89
N ASP A 143 -3.64 -14.72 -16.23
CA ASP A 143 -2.76 -15.19 -15.15
C ASP A 143 -3.49 -15.56 -13.86
N ILE A 144 -4.70 -15.03 -13.65
CA ILE A 144 -5.55 -15.34 -12.50
C ILE A 144 -6.82 -16.12 -12.88
N TYR A 145 -6.96 -16.49 -14.15
CA TYR A 145 -8.10 -17.32 -14.60
C TYR A 145 -8.12 -18.66 -13.85
N GLY A 146 -9.26 -18.98 -13.28
CA GLY A 146 -9.43 -20.20 -12.49
C GLY A 146 -8.77 -20.19 -11.10
N CYS A 147 -8.09 -19.09 -10.71
CA CYS A 147 -7.50 -18.96 -9.39
C CYS A 147 -8.57 -18.60 -8.35
N ALA A 148 -8.49 -19.19 -7.16
CA ALA A 148 -9.32 -18.85 -6.01
C ALA A 148 -8.66 -17.71 -5.20
N LEU A 149 -8.65 -16.50 -5.77
CA LEU A 149 -8.11 -15.34 -5.10
C LEU A 149 -9.09 -14.81 -4.04
N GLU A 150 -8.63 -14.69 -2.83
CA GLU A 150 -9.35 -14.09 -1.70
C GLU A 150 -8.54 -12.92 -1.11
N THR A 151 -9.22 -12.00 -0.44
CA THR A 151 -8.53 -10.93 0.32
C THR A 151 -7.63 -11.55 1.37
N HIS A 152 -6.43 -10.98 1.56
CA HIS A 152 -5.46 -11.50 2.52
C HIS A 152 -6.08 -11.58 3.93
N PRO A 153 -5.96 -12.72 4.64
CA PRO A 153 -6.70 -12.97 5.87
C PRO A 153 -6.35 -12.04 7.04
N LEU A 154 -5.25 -11.31 6.97
CA LEU A 154 -4.89 -10.31 7.98
C LEU A 154 -5.35 -8.90 7.61
N GLN A 155 -5.84 -8.68 6.40
CA GLN A 155 -6.29 -7.37 5.96
C GLN A 155 -7.68 -7.07 6.54
N GLY A 156 -7.84 -5.90 7.16
CA GLY A 156 -9.04 -5.52 7.88
C GLY A 156 -9.14 -6.05 9.32
N MET A 157 -8.12 -6.79 9.80
CA MET A 157 -8.14 -7.38 11.14
C MET A 157 -7.71 -6.41 12.25
N VAL A 158 -6.82 -5.47 11.94
CA VAL A 158 -6.26 -4.50 12.89
C VAL A 158 -6.82 -3.11 12.60
N CYS A 159 -6.89 -2.74 11.32
CA CYS A 159 -7.48 -1.49 10.87
C CYS A 159 -8.79 -1.78 10.16
N ALA A 160 -9.91 -1.49 10.81
CA ALA A 160 -11.22 -1.59 10.16
C ALA A 160 -11.26 -0.63 8.97
N ASP A 161 -11.41 -1.19 7.78
CA ASP A 161 -11.54 -0.44 6.54
C ASP A 161 -12.89 -0.79 5.88
N GLU A 162 -13.82 0.15 5.94
CA GLU A 162 -15.16 0.00 5.36
C GLU A 162 -15.12 -0.17 3.83
N TYR A 163 -14.10 0.38 3.17
CA TYR A 163 -13.93 0.25 1.73
C TYR A 163 -13.46 -1.14 1.32
N LEU A 164 -12.75 -1.84 2.20
CA LEU A 164 -12.19 -3.17 1.89
C LEU A 164 -13.27 -4.20 1.57
N ALA A 165 -14.46 -4.08 2.18
CA ALA A 165 -15.59 -4.97 1.91
C ALA A 165 -16.08 -4.87 0.45
N ALA A 166 -15.80 -3.78 -0.26
CA ALA A 166 -16.13 -3.59 -1.66
C ALA A 166 -15.05 -4.13 -2.62
N ALA A 167 -13.91 -4.59 -2.09
CA ALA A 167 -12.87 -5.20 -2.89
C ALA A 167 -13.29 -6.60 -3.37
N THR A 168 -13.20 -6.85 -4.66
CA THR A 168 -13.57 -8.15 -5.25
C THR A 168 -12.55 -8.55 -6.31
N CYS A 169 -12.44 -9.87 -6.56
CA CYS A 169 -11.70 -10.38 -7.70
C CYS A 169 -12.59 -11.43 -8.41
N VAL A 170 -13.32 -10.99 -9.40
CA VAL A 170 -14.31 -11.82 -10.10
C VAL A 170 -13.97 -11.89 -11.59
N GLY A 171 -14.01 -13.07 -12.16
CA GLY A 171 -13.81 -13.28 -13.60
C GLY A 171 -12.44 -12.82 -14.11
N GLY A 172 -11.41 -12.85 -13.28
CA GLY A 172 -10.07 -12.40 -13.66
C GLY A 172 -9.88 -10.87 -13.64
N ALA A 173 -10.83 -10.12 -13.05
CA ALA A 173 -10.77 -8.67 -12.96
C ALA A 173 -10.91 -8.22 -11.50
N PRO A 174 -9.81 -7.80 -10.84
CA PRO A 174 -9.88 -7.25 -9.48
C PRO A 174 -10.49 -5.86 -9.49
N THR A 175 -11.43 -5.62 -8.56
CA THR A 175 -11.99 -4.30 -8.28
C THR A 175 -11.41 -3.78 -6.97
N VAL A 176 -10.84 -2.58 -7.03
CA VAL A 176 -10.11 -1.95 -5.92
C VAL A 176 -10.84 -0.67 -5.52
N PRO A 177 -11.26 -0.53 -4.26
CA PRO A 177 -11.93 0.67 -3.77
C PRO A 177 -11.06 1.93 -3.87
N PRO A 178 -11.64 3.14 -3.76
CA PRO A 178 -10.89 4.38 -3.80
C PRO A 178 -9.89 4.47 -2.64
N HIS A 179 -8.75 5.13 -2.86
CA HIS A 179 -7.73 5.42 -1.85
C HIS A 179 -7.31 4.20 -1.01
N SER A 180 -7.22 3.03 -1.65
CA SER A 180 -6.97 1.77 -0.93
C SER A 180 -5.85 0.93 -1.53
N VAL A 181 -5.32 0.05 -0.71
CA VAL A 181 -4.45 -1.05 -1.09
C VAL A 181 -5.16 -2.35 -0.74
N VAL A 182 -5.34 -3.21 -1.72
CA VAL A 182 -5.93 -4.54 -1.52
C VAL A 182 -4.90 -5.60 -1.86
N VAL A 183 -4.76 -6.56 -0.96
CA VAL A 183 -3.91 -7.72 -1.15
C VAL A 183 -4.79 -8.94 -1.32
N PHE A 184 -4.79 -9.52 -2.51
CA PHE A 184 -5.41 -10.81 -2.78
C PHE A 184 -4.37 -11.92 -2.72
N VAL A 185 -4.76 -13.08 -2.24
CA VAL A 185 -3.90 -14.25 -2.15
C VAL A 185 -4.58 -15.49 -2.70
N GLU A 186 -3.81 -16.35 -3.35
CA GLU A 186 -4.21 -17.73 -3.67
C GLU A 186 -3.50 -18.65 -2.67
N ARG A 187 -4.28 -19.36 -1.85
CA ARG A 187 -3.74 -20.33 -0.88
C ARG A 187 -3.32 -21.62 -1.56
N ARG A 188 -2.46 -22.36 -0.88
CA ARG A 188 -2.14 -23.75 -1.23
C ARG A 188 -3.20 -24.70 -0.71
#